data_d070b9d5874ffba1b0f2a5b60a44fb4a
#
_entry.id   d070b9d5874ffba1b0f2a5b60a44fb4a
#
_cell.length_a   1.000
_cell.length_b   1.000
_cell.length_c   1.000
_cell.angle_alpha   90.00
_cell.angle_beta   90.00
_cell.angle_gamma   90.00
#
_symmetry.space_group_name_H-M   'P 1'
#
loop_
_entity.id
_entity.type
_entity.pdbx_description
1 polymer ?
#
loop_
_entity_poly.entity_id
_entity_poly.type
_entity_poly.pdbx_seq_one_letter_code
_entity_poly.pdbx_strand_id
1 'polypeptide(L)'
;AMALIKASHRYARISATKVRPLADLVRHQTVEDALDALRYLPNRGARMLERVILSAQSNAAEMTAHVGRLKITEVRVDGGPMVKRIQPRARGMAFMIRPIKHFTKLYILEVSVLAPDVK
;
A
#
# COMPACT_ATOMS: atom_id res chain seq x y z
N ALA A 1 26.70 -6.54 -2.03
CA ALA A 1 25.59 -7.30 -2.58
C ALA A 1 24.30 -6.49 -2.50
N MET A 2 23.45 -6.64 -3.50
CA MET A 2 22.13 -6.00 -3.53
C MET A 2 21.07 -6.98 -3.05
N ALA A 3 20.11 -6.49 -2.28
CA ALA A 3 18.97 -7.28 -1.85
C ALA A 3 17.67 -6.53 -2.09
N LEU A 4 16.66 -7.25 -2.50
CA LEU A 4 15.31 -6.73 -2.66
C LEU A 4 14.50 -7.07 -1.41
N ILE A 5 14.02 -6.05 -0.73
CA ILE A 5 13.31 -6.17 0.53
C ILE A 5 11.87 -5.73 0.33
N LYS A 6 10.95 -6.53 0.80
CA LYS A 6 9.52 -6.31 0.57
C LYS A 6 8.78 -6.07 1.86
N ALA A 7 7.72 -5.28 1.78
CA ALA A 7 6.71 -5.15 2.81
C ALA A 7 5.34 -5.08 2.15
N SER A 8 4.34 -5.61 2.80
CA SER A 8 2.99 -5.62 2.27
C SER A 8 1.97 -5.33 3.35
N HIS A 9 0.88 -4.69 2.95
CA HIS A 9 -0.30 -4.51 3.76
C HIS A 9 -1.45 -5.19 3.04
N ARG A 10 -1.87 -6.32 3.55
CA ARG A 10 -2.98 -7.10 2.99
C ARG A 10 -4.31 -6.62 3.53
N TYR A 11 -5.31 -6.68 2.68
CA TYR A 11 -6.69 -6.36 3.03
C TYR A 11 -6.87 -4.91 3.51
N ALA A 12 -6.18 -3.99 2.86
CA ALA A 12 -6.36 -2.56 3.12
C ALA A 12 -7.75 -2.10 2.68
N ARG A 13 -8.43 -1.39 3.58
CA ARG A 13 -9.78 -0.88 3.33
C ARG A 13 -9.75 0.47 2.60
N ILE A 14 -9.33 0.42 1.35
CA ILE A 14 -9.26 1.62 0.51
C ILE A 14 -9.39 1.22 -0.96
N SER A 15 -9.87 2.14 -1.79
CA SER A 15 -9.98 1.91 -3.23
C SER A 15 -8.60 1.99 -3.90
N ALA A 16 -8.32 1.07 -4.82
CA ALA A 16 -7.09 1.09 -5.61
C ALA A 16 -6.95 2.38 -6.42
N THR A 17 -8.05 2.90 -6.95
CA THR A 17 -8.03 4.14 -7.73
C THR A 17 -7.59 5.35 -6.91
N LYS A 18 -7.78 5.31 -5.59
CA LYS A 18 -7.32 6.37 -4.68
C LYS A 18 -5.87 6.22 -4.28
N VAL A 19 -5.31 5.03 -4.34
CA VAL A 19 -3.92 4.75 -3.92
C VAL A 19 -2.95 4.76 -5.10
N ARG A 20 -3.37 4.34 -6.29
CA ARG A 20 -2.50 4.25 -7.47
C ARG A 20 -1.80 5.56 -7.84
N PRO A 21 -2.46 6.73 -7.83
CA PRO A 21 -1.75 7.99 -8.06
C PRO A 21 -0.65 8.25 -7.05
N LEU A 22 -0.86 7.89 -5.79
CA LEU A 22 0.14 8.02 -4.73
C LEU A 22 1.30 7.05 -4.93
N ALA A 23 1.01 5.84 -5.38
CA ALA A 23 2.03 4.84 -5.71
C ALA A 23 2.92 5.32 -6.86
N ASP A 24 2.34 5.94 -7.88
CA ASP A 24 3.08 6.50 -9.00
C ASP A 24 4.01 7.64 -8.55
N LEU A 25 3.57 8.43 -7.58
CA LEU A 25 4.35 9.54 -7.03
C LEU A 25 5.63 9.07 -6.32
N VAL A 26 5.57 7.91 -5.64
CA VAL A 26 6.70 7.44 -4.84
C VAL A 26 7.56 6.39 -5.55
N ARG A 27 7.11 5.90 -6.69
CA ARG A 27 7.86 4.89 -7.45
C ARG A 27 9.18 5.47 -7.94
N HIS A 28 10.26 4.69 -7.78
CA HIS A 28 11.63 5.07 -8.15
C HIS A 28 12.24 6.21 -7.33
N GLN A 29 11.59 6.61 -6.26
CA GLN A 29 12.15 7.59 -5.32
C GLN A 29 12.97 6.87 -4.25
N THR A 30 13.86 7.64 -3.59
CA THR A 30 14.47 7.14 -2.35
C THR A 30 13.41 7.03 -1.26
N VAL A 31 13.63 6.16 -0.28
CA VAL A 31 12.67 5.99 0.82
C VAL A 31 12.45 7.30 1.57
N GLU A 32 13.51 8.07 1.82
CA GLU A 32 13.39 9.36 2.51
C GLU A 32 12.55 10.36 1.74
N ASP A 33 12.82 10.52 0.44
CA ASP A 33 12.06 11.44 -0.41
C ASP A 33 10.59 11.02 -0.53
N ALA A 34 10.34 9.72 -0.63
CA ALA A 34 8.98 9.19 -0.72
C ALA A 34 8.20 9.47 0.57
N LEU A 35 8.81 9.25 1.73
CA LEU A 35 8.17 9.53 3.02
C LEU A 35 7.87 11.01 3.18
N ASP A 36 8.81 11.87 2.80
CA ASP A 36 8.61 13.33 2.86
C ASP A 36 7.46 13.77 1.96
N ALA A 37 7.41 13.26 0.74
CA ALA A 37 6.33 13.58 -0.19
C ALA A 37 4.96 13.15 0.37
N LEU A 38 4.87 11.96 0.93
CA LEU A 38 3.61 11.42 1.47
C LEU A 38 3.15 12.16 2.73
N ARG A 39 4.07 12.68 3.54
CA ARG A 39 3.72 13.42 4.77
C ARG A 39 2.93 14.68 4.50
N TYR A 40 3.16 15.34 3.37
CA TYR A 40 2.44 16.55 2.99
C TYR A 40 1.06 16.31 2.41
N LEU A 41 0.74 15.07 2.07
CA LEU A 41 -0.54 14.73 1.46
C LEU A 41 -1.57 14.37 2.54
N PRO A 42 -2.76 14.98 2.54
CA PRO A 42 -3.78 14.69 3.53
C PRO A 42 -4.55 13.39 3.27
N ASN A 43 -4.27 12.73 2.16
CA ASN A 43 -5.01 11.55 1.73
C ASN A 43 -4.83 10.38 2.68
N ARG A 44 -5.91 9.64 2.95
CA ARG A 44 -5.86 8.43 3.76
C ARG A 44 -4.94 7.36 3.16
N GLY A 45 -4.97 7.23 1.81
CA GLY A 45 -4.08 6.32 1.11
C GLY A 45 -2.61 6.63 1.31
N ALA A 46 -2.25 7.92 1.44
CA ALA A 46 -0.89 8.34 1.75
C ALA A 46 -0.43 7.82 3.11
N ARG A 47 -1.31 7.83 4.12
CA ARG A 47 -0.98 7.28 5.45
C ARG A 47 -0.75 5.78 5.40
N MET A 48 -1.57 5.06 4.64
CA MET A 48 -1.40 3.62 4.48
C MET A 48 -0.10 3.27 3.76
N LEU A 49 0.19 3.97 2.67
CA LEU A 49 1.41 3.75 1.88
C LEU A 49 2.65 4.12 2.69
N GLU A 50 2.60 5.19 3.46
CA GLU A 50 3.67 5.60 4.38
C GLU A 50 4.02 4.49 5.37
N ARG A 51 3.01 3.85 5.96
CA ARG A 51 3.21 2.75 6.91
C ARG A 51 3.88 1.54 6.25
N VAL A 52 3.50 1.20 5.03
CA VAL A 52 4.12 0.09 4.30
C VAL A 52 5.57 0.39 3.98
N ILE A 53 5.88 1.61 3.57
CA ILE A 53 7.25 2.05 3.30
C ILE A 53 8.09 2.03 4.58
N LEU A 54 7.55 2.49 5.69
CA LEU A 54 8.25 2.42 7.00
C LEU A 54 8.52 0.97 7.41
N SER A 55 7.59 0.07 7.16
CA SER A 55 7.79 -1.36 7.41
C SER A 55 8.92 -1.93 6.54
N ALA A 56 8.96 -1.58 5.27
CA ALA A 56 10.02 -1.99 4.36
C ALA A 56 11.38 -1.45 4.81
N GLN A 57 11.41 -0.20 5.25
CA GLN A 57 12.61 0.42 5.79
C GLN A 57 13.12 -0.30 7.04
N SER A 58 12.22 -0.67 7.95
CA SER A 58 12.58 -1.42 9.16
C SER A 58 13.12 -2.80 8.82
N ASN A 59 12.50 -3.50 7.86
CA ASN A 59 12.99 -4.79 7.38
C ASN A 59 14.39 -4.65 6.77
N ALA A 60 14.62 -3.57 6.03
CA ALA A 60 15.92 -3.29 5.43
C ALA A 60 16.99 -2.98 6.48
N ALA A 61 16.64 -2.29 7.55
CA ALA A 61 17.57 -1.95 8.63
C ALA A 61 18.18 -3.17 9.29
N GLU A 62 17.48 -4.30 9.29
CA GLU A 62 18.01 -5.56 9.81
C GLU A 62 19.04 -6.21 8.88
N MET A 63 19.01 -5.87 7.59
CA MET A 63 19.79 -6.52 6.54
C MET A 63 20.93 -5.65 6.00
N THR A 64 20.91 -4.34 6.22
CA THR A 64 21.89 -3.42 5.67
C THR A 64 22.40 -2.42 6.71
N ALA A 65 23.63 -1.97 6.49
CA ALA A 65 24.23 -0.92 7.32
C ALA A 65 23.84 0.50 6.87
N HIS A 66 23.36 0.65 5.61
CA HIS A 66 23.14 1.95 5.00
C HIS A 66 21.67 2.16 4.64
N VAL A 67 20.86 2.43 5.65
CA VAL A 67 19.43 2.64 5.50
C VAL A 67 19.10 3.88 4.63
N GLY A 68 19.95 4.87 4.63
CA GLY A 68 19.75 6.09 3.84
C GLY A 68 19.86 5.91 2.31
N ARG A 69 20.38 4.77 1.86
CA ARG A 69 20.54 4.47 0.42
C ARG A 69 19.43 3.59 -0.16
N LEU A 70 18.37 3.40 0.58
CA LEU A 70 17.27 2.56 0.12
C LEU A 70 16.48 3.27 -0.98
N LYS A 71 16.21 2.55 -2.06
CA LYS A 71 15.43 3.06 -3.19
C LYS A 71 14.22 2.19 -3.43
N ILE A 72 13.08 2.81 -3.63
CA ILE A 72 11.85 2.12 -3.95
C ILE A 72 11.89 1.72 -5.43
N THR A 73 11.89 0.42 -5.69
CA THR A 73 11.94 -0.10 -7.06
C THR A 73 10.55 -0.43 -7.59
N GLU A 74 9.65 -0.85 -6.74
CA GLU A 74 8.31 -1.24 -7.15
C GLU A 74 7.30 -0.92 -6.05
N VAL A 75 6.17 -0.38 -6.46
CA VAL A 75 5.00 -0.20 -5.61
C VAL A 75 3.80 -0.77 -6.35
N ARG A 76 3.14 -1.74 -5.74
CA ARG A 76 2.00 -2.43 -6.33
C ARG A 76 0.75 -2.21 -5.49
N VAL A 77 -0.36 -1.99 -6.18
CA VAL A 77 -1.68 -1.92 -5.56
C VAL A 77 -2.56 -2.93 -6.27
N ASP A 78 -2.73 -4.09 -5.67
CA ASP A 78 -3.46 -5.20 -6.26
C ASP A 78 -4.86 -5.31 -5.65
N GLY A 79 -5.82 -5.76 -6.45
CA GLY A 79 -7.18 -6.02 -5.98
C GLY A 79 -7.21 -7.25 -5.08
N GLY A 80 -7.94 -7.17 -3.99
CA GLY A 80 -8.17 -8.28 -3.07
C GLY A 80 -9.62 -8.74 -3.08
N PRO A 81 -10.00 -9.59 -2.13
CA PRO A 81 -11.36 -10.09 -2.04
C PRO A 81 -12.37 -8.99 -1.73
N MET A 82 -13.56 -9.14 -2.26
CA MET A 82 -14.69 -8.24 -2.00
C MET A 82 -15.58 -8.83 -0.92
N VAL A 83 -15.96 -8.01 0.05
CA VAL A 83 -16.95 -8.38 1.05
C VAL A 83 -18.34 -7.99 0.52
N LYS A 84 -19.16 -8.99 0.26
CA LYS A 84 -20.54 -8.78 -0.17
C LYS A 84 -21.42 -8.51 1.04
N ARG A 85 -22.28 -7.52 0.92
CA ARG A 85 -23.26 -7.19 1.97
C ARG A 85 -24.66 -7.37 1.43
N ILE A 86 -25.58 -7.78 2.32
CA ILE A 86 -26.98 -7.95 1.99
C ILE A 86 -27.73 -6.77 2.60
N GLN A 87 -28.55 -6.10 1.79
CA GLN A 87 -29.42 -5.03 2.27
C GLN A 87 -30.86 -5.54 2.29
N PRO A 88 -31.54 -5.52 3.44
CA PRO A 88 -32.95 -5.85 3.51
C PRO A 88 -33.78 -4.84 2.71
N ARG A 89 -34.72 -5.35 1.93
CA ARG A 89 -35.67 -4.52 1.19
C ARG A 89 -37.08 -4.77 1.67
N ALA A 90 -38.04 -3.97 1.19
CA ALA A 90 -39.44 -4.11 1.54
C ALA A 90 -39.97 -5.53 1.23
N ARG A 91 -41.00 -5.96 1.95
CA ARG A 91 -41.67 -7.27 1.81
C ARG A 91 -40.78 -8.47 2.14
N GLY A 92 -39.82 -8.32 3.06
CA GLY A 92 -38.96 -9.41 3.48
C GLY A 92 -37.93 -9.87 2.48
N MET A 93 -37.77 -9.16 1.35
CA MET A 93 -36.75 -9.48 0.36
C MET A 93 -35.40 -8.88 0.77
N ALA A 94 -34.34 -9.65 0.57
CA ALA A 94 -32.98 -9.21 0.78
C ALA A 94 -32.24 -9.14 -0.56
N PHE A 95 -31.65 -8.00 -0.86
CA PHE A 95 -30.87 -7.82 -2.08
C PHE A 95 -29.40 -7.73 -1.75
N MET A 96 -28.58 -8.42 -2.53
CA MET A 96 -27.14 -8.33 -2.43
C MET A 96 -26.67 -6.98 -2.97
N ILE A 97 -25.97 -6.21 -2.17
CA ILE A 97 -25.44 -4.91 -2.57
C ILE A 97 -24.13 -5.10 -3.31
N ARG A 98 -24.05 -4.59 -4.54
CA ARG A 98 -22.86 -4.69 -5.38
C ARG A 98 -21.87 -3.54 -5.15
N PRO A 99 -20.61 -3.72 -5.59
CA PRO A 99 -19.44 -2.96 -5.14
C PRO A 99 -19.45 -1.47 -5.39
N ILE A 100 -20.25 -0.98 -6.29
CA ILE A 100 -20.16 0.41 -6.73
C ILE A 100 -20.53 1.40 -5.64
N LYS A 101 -21.36 1.00 -4.65
CA LYS A 101 -21.79 1.87 -3.57
C LYS A 101 -21.54 1.34 -2.16
N HIS A 102 -21.56 0.02 -1.95
CA HIS A 102 -21.58 -0.58 -0.60
C HIS A 102 -20.66 -1.77 -0.43
N PHE A 103 -19.74 -2.00 -1.34
CA PHE A 103 -18.75 -3.06 -1.19
C PHE A 103 -17.49 -2.53 -0.55
N THR A 104 -17.01 -3.26 0.43
CA THR A 104 -15.66 -3.07 0.90
C THR A 104 -14.75 -3.95 0.08
N LYS A 105 -14.11 -3.41 -0.91
CA LYS A 105 -13.07 -4.09 -1.63
C LYS A 105 -11.77 -3.93 -0.88
N LEU A 106 -11.17 -5.04 -0.53
CA LEU A 106 -9.91 -5.07 0.19
C LEU A 106 -8.77 -5.13 -0.81
N TYR A 107 -7.73 -4.34 -0.61
CA TYR A 107 -6.59 -4.27 -1.52
C TYR A 107 -5.32 -4.71 -0.82
N ILE A 108 -4.35 -5.11 -1.63
CA ILE A 108 -3.02 -5.48 -1.17
C ILE A 108 -2.05 -4.41 -1.66
N LEU A 109 -1.39 -3.75 -0.71
CA LEU A 109 -0.32 -2.80 -0.99
C LEU A 109 1.01 -3.52 -0.79
N GLU A 110 1.88 -3.49 -1.79
CA GLU A 110 3.20 -4.08 -1.69
C GLU A 110 4.25 -3.09 -2.14
N VAL A 111 5.29 -2.94 -1.35
CA VAL A 111 6.43 -2.09 -1.65
C VAL A 111 7.68 -2.94 -1.66
N SER A 112 8.46 -2.83 -2.73
CA SER A 112 9.78 -3.46 -2.85
C SER A 112 10.86 -2.39 -2.79
N VAL A 113 11.82 -2.59 -1.93
CA VAL A 113 12.92 -1.65 -1.70
C VAL A 113 14.24 -2.33 -2.05
N LEU A 114 15.06 -1.65 -2.83
CA LEU A 114 16.41 -2.12 -3.16
C LEU A 114 17.39 -1.61 -2.12
N ALA A 115 18.10 -2.53 -1.47
CA ALA A 115 19.18 -2.23 -0.55
C ALA A 115 20.51 -2.53 -1.24
N PRO A 116 21.33 -1.51 -1.57
CA PRO A 116 22.58 -1.73 -2.31
C PRO A 116 23.67 -2.36 -1.46
N ASP A 117 23.66 -2.14 -0.16
CA ASP A 117 24.71 -2.60 0.76
C ASP A 117 24.13 -3.55 1.82
N VAL A 118 24.08 -4.83 1.51
CA VAL A 118 23.61 -5.87 2.43
C VAL A 118 24.77 -6.38 3.27
N LYS A 119 24.56 -6.52 4.55
CA LYS A 119 25.52 -7.11 5.48
C LYS A 119 25.70 -8.60 5.22
#